data_5939b2f6329fd3cb6b63b97eabcc3902
#
_entry.id   5939b2f6329fd3cb6b63b97eabcc3902
#
_cell.length_a   1.000
_cell.length_b   1.000
_cell.length_c   1.000
_cell.angle_alpha   90.00
_cell.angle_beta   90.00
_cell.angle_gamma   90.00
#
_symmetry.space_group_name_H-M   'P 1'
#
loop_
_entity.id
_entity.type
_entity.pdbx_description
1 polymer ?
#
loop_
_entity_poly.entity_id
_entity_poly.type
_entity_poly.pdbx_seq_one_letter_code
_entity_poly.pdbx_strand_id
1 'polypeptide(L)'
;MANLCDNSLEIIGAVNDIIDFFNKGIKTANEKVTSLEYEAQEKKMGTYKIINSVDDLKNLYSCDVPYLSAWLPMPGDLIEKHKQDNSNEEWFDWANDNWGVKWDSEVEMFDVTEEDGDLRVSLFYQTAWNGNCEWLINVGQEFPELTFILNAYDPDEDEYWGCKVEKGEVDDEYYDEEWLENMSEGNEDDWDDEDED
;
A
#
# COMPACT_ATOMS: atom_id res chain seq x y z
N MET A 1 12.70 -17.27 -4.38
CA MET A 1 11.51 -16.42 -4.47
C MET A 1 11.56 -15.50 -3.27
N ALA A 2 11.07 -14.29 -3.35
CA ALA A 2 10.92 -13.48 -2.15
C ALA A 2 9.72 -14.03 -1.37
N ASN A 3 9.81 -14.07 -0.03
CA ASN A 3 8.64 -14.23 0.80
C ASN A 3 7.72 -13.04 0.55
N LEU A 4 6.43 -13.26 0.55
CA LEU A 4 5.44 -12.21 0.36
C LEU A 4 4.69 -11.99 1.67
N CYS A 5 4.60 -10.73 2.07
CA CYS A 5 3.82 -10.31 3.22
C CYS A 5 2.46 -9.82 2.74
N ASP A 6 1.39 -10.32 3.33
CA ASP A 6 0.04 -9.85 3.13
C ASP A 6 -0.19 -8.59 3.95
N ASN A 7 -0.64 -7.52 3.30
CA ASN A 7 -0.87 -6.23 3.95
C ASN A 7 -2.33 -5.84 3.89
N SER A 8 -2.84 -5.33 5.00
CA SER A 8 -4.11 -4.65 5.12
C SER A 8 -3.86 -3.21 5.59
N LEU A 9 -4.18 -2.24 4.76
CA LEU A 9 -4.08 -0.82 5.07
C LEU A 9 -5.47 -0.20 5.15
N GLU A 10 -5.81 0.36 6.29
CA GLU A 10 -7.00 1.16 6.48
C GLU A 10 -6.67 2.65 6.49
N ILE A 11 -7.48 3.44 5.79
CA ILE A 11 -7.40 4.89 5.74
C ILE A 11 -8.76 5.45 6.18
N ILE A 12 -8.77 6.20 7.28
CA ILE A 12 -10.01 6.65 7.92
C ILE A 12 -9.98 8.17 8.03
N GLY A 13 -11.10 8.82 7.68
CA GLY A 13 -11.25 10.25 7.83
C GLY A 13 -12.44 10.84 7.09
N ALA A 14 -12.55 12.17 7.11
CA ALA A 14 -13.63 12.87 6.44
C ALA A 14 -13.57 12.67 4.92
N VAL A 15 -14.74 12.64 4.28
CA VAL A 15 -14.90 12.39 2.84
C VAL A 15 -13.93 13.19 1.97
N ASN A 16 -13.79 14.50 2.24
CA ASN A 16 -12.96 15.36 1.40
C ASN A 16 -11.47 15.02 1.57
N ASP A 17 -11.02 14.71 2.77
CA ASP A 17 -9.62 14.41 3.06
C ASP A 17 -9.21 13.08 2.42
N ILE A 18 -10.09 12.08 2.43
CA ILE A 18 -9.91 10.81 1.71
C ILE A 18 -9.84 11.06 0.19
N ILE A 19 -10.75 11.85 -0.37
CA ILE A 19 -10.73 12.19 -1.81
C ILE A 19 -9.45 12.93 -2.18
N ASP A 20 -9.00 13.86 -1.36
CA ASP A 20 -7.76 14.63 -1.61
C ASP A 20 -6.53 13.72 -1.53
N PHE A 21 -6.50 12.79 -0.59
CA PHE A 21 -5.46 11.77 -0.50
C PHE A 21 -5.34 10.95 -1.80
N PHE A 22 -6.44 10.34 -2.26
CA PHE A 22 -6.43 9.54 -3.49
C PHE A 22 -6.09 10.39 -4.72
N ASN A 23 -6.62 11.60 -4.82
CA ASN A 23 -6.34 12.50 -5.94
C ASN A 23 -4.88 12.98 -5.98
N LYS A 24 -4.16 13.05 -4.84
CA LYS A 24 -2.71 13.29 -4.84
C LYS A 24 -1.97 12.17 -5.55
N GLY A 25 -2.21 10.91 -5.16
CA GLY A 25 -1.60 9.74 -5.80
C GLY A 25 -1.94 9.65 -7.30
N ILE A 26 -3.23 9.82 -7.64
CA ILE A 26 -3.71 9.82 -9.03
C ILE A 26 -3.00 10.89 -9.88
N LYS A 27 -2.87 12.12 -9.40
CA LYS A 27 -2.16 13.19 -10.11
C LYS A 27 -0.69 12.84 -10.33
N THR A 28 -0.03 12.36 -9.28
CA THR A 28 1.38 11.94 -9.38
C THR A 28 1.56 10.80 -10.38
N ALA A 29 0.73 9.76 -10.33
CA ALA A 29 0.80 8.62 -11.25
C ALA A 29 0.52 9.02 -12.71
N ASN A 30 -0.37 10.00 -12.94
CA ASN A 30 -0.66 10.50 -14.27
C ASN A 30 0.43 11.41 -14.84
N GLU A 31 1.26 12.03 -14.00
CA GLU A 31 2.23 13.04 -14.42
C GLU A 31 3.64 12.49 -14.60
N LYS A 32 4.01 11.41 -13.89
CA LYS A 32 5.41 10.94 -13.86
C LYS A 32 5.57 9.46 -13.53
N VAL A 33 6.74 8.94 -13.87
CA VAL A 33 7.25 7.65 -13.38
C VAL A 33 7.55 7.79 -11.90
N THR A 34 7.04 6.86 -11.11
CA THR A 34 7.15 6.89 -9.65
C THR A 34 8.07 5.82 -9.08
N SER A 35 8.38 4.78 -9.86
CA SER A 35 9.26 3.67 -9.46
C SER A 35 10.05 3.07 -10.63
N LEU A 36 10.89 2.08 -10.34
CA LEU A 36 11.68 1.36 -11.35
C LEU A 36 10.87 0.40 -12.22
N GLU A 37 9.66 0.03 -11.80
CA GLU A 37 8.76 -0.84 -12.55
C GLU A 37 8.02 -0.10 -13.68
N TYR A 38 8.76 0.76 -14.37
CA TYR A 38 8.28 1.66 -15.39
C TYR A 38 7.48 0.97 -16.51
N GLU A 39 7.92 -0.19 -16.99
CA GLU A 39 7.23 -0.87 -18.09
C GLU A 39 5.82 -1.36 -17.73
N ALA A 40 5.62 -1.73 -16.46
CA ALA A 40 4.29 -2.09 -15.95
C ALA A 40 3.42 -0.86 -15.74
N GLN A 41 4.00 0.26 -15.30
CA GLN A 41 3.30 1.52 -15.05
C GLN A 41 3.03 2.33 -16.33
N GLU A 42 3.86 2.23 -17.37
CA GLU A 42 3.62 2.91 -18.66
C GLU A 42 2.21 2.62 -19.21
N LYS A 43 1.70 1.42 -18.99
CA LYS A 43 0.35 1.04 -19.45
C LYS A 43 -0.76 1.73 -18.69
N LYS A 44 -0.46 2.27 -17.49
CA LYS A 44 -1.43 2.93 -16.61
C LYS A 44 -1.27 4.46 -16.57
N MET A 45 -0.14 5.02 -17.04
CA MET A 45 0.09 6.47 -17.06
C MET A 45 -1.01 7.20 -17.84
N GLY A 46 -1.57 8.24 -17.22
CA GLY A 46 -2.62 9.07 -17.83
C GLY A 46 -4.01 8.43 -17.86
N THR A 47 -4.21 7.27 -17.22
CA THR A 47 -5.47 6.52 -17.25
C THR A 47 -6.32 6.67 -16.00
N TYR A 48 -5.74 7.09 -14.88
CA TYR A 48 -6.46 7.23 -13.62
C TYR A 48 -7.39 8.43 -13.63
N LYS A 49 -8.65 8.23 -13.22
CA LYS A 49 -9.65 9.27 -13.16
C LYS A 49 -9.58 10.03 -11.86
N ILE A 50 -9.70 11.35 -11.91
CA ILE A 50 -9.86 12.19 -10.72
C ILE A 50 -11.20 11.87 -10.04
N ILE A 51 -11.15 11.68 -8.73
CA ILE A 51 -12.29 11.39 -7.87
C ILE A 51 -12.94 12.71 -7.47
N ASN A 52 -14.25 12.84 -7.70
CA ASN A 52 -14.99 14.07 -7.40
C ASN A 52 -16.10 13.85 -6.36
N SER A 53 -16.38 12.61 -6.00
CA SER A 53 -17.47 12.26 -5.08
C SER A 53 -17.19 10.94 -4.38
N VAL A 54 -17.93 10.66 -3.30
CA VAL A 54 -17.93 9.35 -2.62
C VAL A 54 -18.36 8.23 -3.57
N ASP A 55 -19.30 8.52 -4.46
CA ASP A 55 -19.76 7.53 -5.45
C ASP A 55 -18.66 7.17 -6.44
N ASP A 56 -17.82 8.14 -6.87
CA ASP A 56 -16.64 7.86 -7.69
C ASP A 56 -15.69 6.92 -6.93
N LEU A 57 -15.44 7.21 -5.63
CA LEU A 57 -14.56 6.41 -4.80
C LEU A 57 -15.11 4.98 -4.60
N LYS A 58 -16.39 4.84 -4.25
CA LYS A 58 -17.05 3.54 -4.04
C LYS A 58 -17.16 2.69 -5.32
N ASN A 59 -17.00 3.28 -6.48
CA ASN A 59 -17.04 2.58 -7.77
C ASN A 59 -15.65 2.28 -8.35
N LEU A 60 -14.56 2.56 -7.62
CA LEU A 60 -13.21 2.15 -8.03
C LEU A 60 -13.05 0.63 -7.92
N TYR A 61 -12.31 0.09 -8.85
CA TYR A 61 -11.73 -1.25 -8.72
C TYR A 61 -10.25 -1.12 -8.30
N SER A 62 -9.67 -2.20 -7.80
CA SER A 62 -8.25 -2.20 -7.40
C SER A 62 -7.32 -1.69 -8.52
N CYS A 63 -7.60 -2.05 -9.76
CA CYS A 63 -6.85 -1.59 -10.93
C CYS A 63 -7.01 -0.07 -11.26
N ASP A 64 -7.95 0.62 -10.64
CA ASP A 64 -8.13 2.06 -10.74
C ASP A 64 -7.34 2.83 -9.66
N VAL A 65 -6.75 2.11 -8.70
CA VAL A 65 -5.89 2.67 -7.65
C VAL A 65 -4.44 2.68 -8.15
N PRO A 66 -3.71 3.80 -8.06
CA PRO A 66 -2.31 3.82 -8.44
C PRO A 66 -1.45 2.96 -7.49
N TYR A 67 -0.26 2.59 -7.94
CA TYR A 67 0.74 1.96 -7.09
C TYR A 67 1.10 2.84 -5.89
N LEU A 68 1.51 2.24 -4.79
CA LEU A 68 1.80 2.96 -3.54
C LEU A 68 2.91 4.01 -3.69
N SER A 69 3.86 3.81 -4.60
CA SER A 69 4.87 4.81 -4.98
C SER A 69 4.30 6.13 -5.48
N ALA A 70 3.04 6.18 -5.89
CA ALA A 70 2.42 7.42 -6.33
C ALA A 70 2.28 8.46 -5.22
N TRP A 71 2.20 8.02 -3.95
CA TRP A 71 2.19 8.93 -2.79
C TRP A 71 3.59 9.29 -2.30
N LEU A 72 4.56 8.38 -2.47
CA LEU A 72 5.96 8.59 -2.12
C LEU A 72 6.86 8.15 -3.27
N PRO A 73 7.00 8.97 -4.32
CA PRO A 73 7.73 8.59 -5.52
C PRO A 73 9.24 8.56 -5.30
N MET A 74 9.90 7.54 -5.87
CA MET A 74 11.36 7.49 -5.91
C MET A 74 11.93 8.71 -6.66
N PRO A 75 13.05 9.31 -6.18
CA PRO A 75 13.72 10.37 -6.91
C PRO A 75 14.10 9.98 -8.34
N GLY A 76 13.75 10.82 -9.32
CA GLY A 76 13.94 10.51 -10.73
C GLY A 76 15.40 10.30 -11.13
N ASP A 77 16.35 10.92 -10.43
CA ASP A 77 17.78 10.73 -10.66
C ASP A 77 18.25 9.32 -10.24
N LEU A 78 17.66 8.71 -9.22
CA LEU A 78 17.95 7.32 -8.84
C LEU A 78 17.41 6.35 -9.89
N ILE A 79 16.21 6.60 -10.41
CA ILE A 79 15.61 5.82 -11.51
C ILE A 79 16.52 5.87 -12.75
N GLU A 80 16.98 7.06 -13.13
CA GLU A 80 17.86 7.25 -14.29
C GLU A 80 19.25 6.62 -14.09
N LYS A 81 19.84 6.72 -12.91
CA LYS A 81 21.12 6.06 -12.57
C LYS A 81 21.00 4.54 -12.72
N HIS A 82 19.94 3.95 -12.19
CA HIS A 82 19.72 2.50 -12.29
C HIS A 82 19.53 2.05 -13.74
N LYS A 83 18.80 2.82 -14.57
CA LYS A 83 18.64 2.53 -16.00
C LYS A 83 19.97 2.58 -16.77
N GLN A 84 20.89 3.47 -16.37
CA GLN A 84 22.20 3.60 -17.00
C GLN A 84 23.20 2.54 -16.51
N ASP A 85 23.13 2.17 -15.25
CA ASP A 85 23.98 1.17 -14.60
C ASP A 85 23.15 0.28 -13.68
N ASN A 86 22.80 -0.89 -14.19
CA ASN A 86 21.97 -1.87 -13.48
C ASN A 86 22.65 -2.43 -12.22
N SER A 87 23.95 -2.18 -12.01
CA SER A 87 24.69 -2.53 -10.79
C SER A 87 24.59 -1.45 -9.70
N ASN A 88 23.99 -0.29 -9.99
CA ASN A 88 23.77 0.75 -8.99
C ASN A 88 22.67 0.35 -8.04
N GLU A 89 22.98 0.25 -6.76
CA GLU A 89 22.08 -0.19 -5.68
C GLU A 89 21.49 0.99 -4.87
N GLU A 90 21.80 2.25 -5.18
CA GLU A 90 21.29 3.42 -4.44
C GLU A 90 19.75 3.47 -4.39
N TRP A 91 19.08 2.98 -5.43
CA TRP A 91 17.63 2.84 -5.45
C TRP A 91 17.10 1.84 -4.41
N PHE A 92 17.85 0.77 -4.17
CA PHE A 92 17.49 -0.27 -3.22
C PHE A 92 17.59 0.25 -1.78
N ASP A 93 18.68 0.95 -1.46
CA ASP A 93 18.85 1.59 -0.15
C ASP A 93 17.73 2.61 0.07
N TRP A 94 17.44 3.43 -0.94
CA TRP A 94 16.36 4.40 -0.85
C TRP A 94 15.00 3.75 -0.65
N ALA A 95 14.68 2.67 -1.37
CA ALA A 95 13.42 1.96 -1.25
C ALA A 95 13.23 1.36 0.15
N ASN A 96 14.27 0.72 0.70
CA ASN A 96 14.21 0.21 2.07
C ASN A 96 14.05 1.34 3.10
N ASP A 97 14.78 2.44 2.96
CA ASP A 97 14.72 3.57 3.91
C ASP A 97 13.40 4.34 3.86
N ASN A 98 12.70 4.34 2.72
CA ASN A 98 11.50 5.16 2.52
C ASN A 98 10.21 4.36 2.36
N TRP A 99 10.27 3.18 1.76
CA TRP A 99 9.11 2.30 1.60
C TRP A 99 9.10 1.13 2.60
N GLY A 100 10.25 0.79 3.22
CA GLY A 100 10.41 -0.40 4.05
C GLY A 100 10.50 -1.69 3.26
N VAL A 101 10.34 -1.62 1.93
CA VAL A 101 10.27 -2.76 1.03
C VAL A 101 11.05 -2.50 -0.24
N LYS A 102 11.51 -3.58 -0.89
CA LYS A 102 12.38 -3.50 -2.06
C LYS A 102 11.72 -2.88 -3.28
N TRP A 103 10.46 -3.19 -3.54
CA TRP A 103 9.74 -2.74 -4.73
C TRP A 103 8.33 -2.27 -4.41
N ASP A 104 7.76 -1.59 -5.36
CA ASP A 104 6.42 -1.02 -5.31
C ASP A 104 5.33 -2.10 -5.30
N SER A 105 4.16 -1.78 -4.78
CA SER A 105 3.04 -2.71 -4.64
C SER A 105 1.81 -2.22 -5.37
N GLU A 106 1.14 -3.15 -6.04
CA GLU A 106 -0.17 -2.96 -6.66
C GLU A 106 -1.27 -3.34 -5.67
N VAL A 107 -2.32 -2.54 -5.60
CA VAL A 107 -3.49 -2.86 -4.77
C VAL A 107 -4.28 -4.00 -5.42
N GLU A 108 -4.52 -5.07 -4.67
CA GLU A 108 -5.24 -6.27 -5.13
C GLU A 108 -6.73 -6.19 -4.83
N MET A 109 -7.07 -5.66 -3.65
CA MET A 109 -8.46 -5.45 -3.24
C MET A 109 -8.64 -4.04 -2.70
N PHE A 110 -9.82 -3.47 -2.94
CA PHE A 110 -10.19 -2.13 -2.53
C PHE A 110 -11.65 -2.14 -2.08
N ASP A 111 -11.91 -1.63 -0.87
CA ASP A 111 -13.25 -1.48 -0.32
C ASP A 111 -13.44 -0.12 0.33
N VAL A 112 -14.68 0.38 0.34
CA VAL A 112 -15.05 1.66 0.94
C VAL A 112 -16.32 1.51 1.74
N THR A 113 -16.22 1.74 3.04
CA THR A 113 -17.34 1.76 3.98
C THR A 113 -17.52 3.15 4.57
N GLU A 114 -18.68 3.41 5.15
CA GLU A 114 -19.00 4.65 5.84
C GLU A 114 -19.43 4.31 7.27
N GLU A 115 -18.77 4.91 8.25
CA GLU A 115 -19.01 4.67 9.64
C GLU A 115 -18.97 6.01 10.41
N ASP A 116 -20.04 6.33 11.14
CA ASP A 116 -20.18 7.54 11.98
C ASP A 116 -19.94 8.88 11.25
N GLY A 117 -20.07 8.89 9.93
CA GLY A 117 -19.88 10.08 9.07
C GLY A 117 -18.50 10.25 8.48
N ASP A 118 -17.56 9.38 8.85
CA ASP A 118 -16.26 9.24 8.21
C ASP A 118 -16.27 8.11 7.18
N LEU A 119 -15.34 8.14 6.23
CA LEU A 119 -15.06 7.03 5.34
C LEU A 119 -13.92 6.18 5.91
N ARG A 120 -14.06 4.87 5.72
CA ARG A 120 -13.00 3.89 5.90
C ARG A 120 -12.72 3.27 4.55
N VAL A 121 -11.50 3.37 4.09
CA VAL A 121 -11.01 2.75 2.86
C VAL A 121 -10.02 1.65 3.23
N SER A 122 -10.30 0.44 2.79
CA SER A 122 -9.45 -0.74 3.04
C SER A 122 -8.74 -1.14 1.75
N LEU A 123 -7.41 -1.27 1.82
CA LEU A 123 -6.55 -1.70 0.73
C LEU A 123 -5.87 -3.01 1.14
N PHE A 124 -5.91 -4.02 0.26
CA PHE A 124 -5.17 -5.26 0.42
C PHE A 124 -4.16 -5.39 -0.72
N TYR A 125 -2.92 -5.73 -0.37
CA TYR A 125 -1.80 -5.85 -1.31
C TYR A 125 -0.67 -6.66 -0.71
N GLN A 126 0.25 -7.13 -1.56
CA GLN A 126 1.42 -7.87 -1.11
C GLN A 126 2.70 -7.05 -1.25
N THR A 127 3.60 -7.23 -0.30
CA THR A 127 4.95 -6.65 -0.31
C THR A 127 6.01 -7.73 -0.17
N ALA A 128 7.26 -7.42 -0.54
CA ALA A 128 8.36 -8.36 -0.44
C ALA A 128 9.06 -8.25 0.91
N TRP A 129 9.11 -9.36 1.64
CA TRP A 129 9.88 -9.62 2.87
C TRP A 129 9.39 -8.92 4.14
N ASN A 130 8.81 -7.70 4.04
CA ASN A 130 8.40 -6.91 5.21
C ASN A 130 7.08 -6.22 4.95
N GLY A 131 6.37 -5.82 6.00
CA GLY A 131 5.34 -4.80 5.92
C GLY A 131 5.95 -3.43 5.59
N ASN A 132 5.24 -2.57 4.84
CA ASN A 132 5.74 -1.27 4.40
C ASN A 132 5.46 -0.13 5.40
N CYS A 133 5.85 -0.33 6.66
CA CYS A 133 5.65 0.63 7.75
C CYS A 133 6.33 1.98 7.47
N GLU A 134 7.55 2.00 6.91
CA GLU A 134 8.26 3.23 6.56
C GLU A 134 7.49 4.07 5.54
N TRP A 135 6.88 3.41 4.55
CA TRP A 135 6.00 4.10 3.59
C TRP A 135 4.82 4.75 4.32
N LEU A 136 4.15 4.00 5.23
CA LEU A 136 3.01 4.50 5.98
C LEU A 136 3.39 5.69 6.84
N ILE A 137 4.51 5.63 7.56
CA ILE A 137 5.02 6.71 8.41
C ILE A 137 5.26 7.97 7.57
N ASN A 138 5.99 7.83 6.47
CA ASN A 138 6.33 8.96 5.61
C ASN A 138 5.09 9.60 4.98
N VAL A 139 4.16 8.78 4.47
CA VAL A 139 2.93 9.27 3.83
C VAL A 139 1.93 9.77 4.85
N GLY A 140 1.71 9.04 5.95
CA GLY A 140 0.70 9.39 6.95
C GLY A 140 0.98 10.71 7.66
N GLN A 141 2.25 11.07 7.87
CA GLN A 141 2.63 12.36 8.44
C GLN A 141 2.30 13.56 7.55
N GLU A 142 2.18 13.36 6.24
CA GLU A 142 1.76 14.41 5.31
C GLU A 142 0.24 14.67 5.32
N PHE A 143 -0.56 13.76 5.92
CA PHE A 143 -2.02 13.84 5.99
C PHE A 143 -2.52 13.73 7.44
N PRO A 144 -2.22 14.72 8.30
CA PRO A 144 -2.56 14.67 9.73
C PRO A 144 -4.06 14.63 10.02
N GLU A 145 -4.93 14.90 9.05
CA GLU A 145 -6.39 14.80 9.13
C GLU A 145 -6.89 13.37 8.97
N LEU A 146 -6.04 12.46 8.48
CA LEU A 146 -6.38 11.06 8.28
C LEU A 146 -5.78 10.18 9.37
N THR A 147 -6.43 9.07 9.64
CA THR A 147 -5.88 7.95 10.41
C THR A 147 -5.52 6.84 9.46
N PHE A 148 -4.31 6.32 9.60
CA PHE A 148 -3.81 5.18 8.84
C PHE A 148 -3.50 4.04 9.79
N ILE A 149 -3.91 2.82 9.44
CA ILE A 149 -3.63 1.60 10.20
C ILE A 149 -3.12 0.56 9.21
N LEU A 150 -1.89 0.09 9.40
CA LEU A 150 -1.29 -0.98 8.62
C LEU A 150 -1.15 -2.20 9.50
N ASN A 151 -1.61 -3.34 8.99
CA ASN A 151 -1.29 -4.65 9.49
C ASN A 151 -0.65 -5.46 8.36
N ALA A 152 0.47 -6.10 8.62
CA ALA A 152 1.18 -6.92 7.65
C ALA A 152 1.64 -8.23 8.30
N TYR A 153 1.56 -9.34 7.56
CA TYR A 153 1.92 -10.66 8.03
C TYR A 153 2.68 -11.44 6.96
N ASP A 154 3.81 -12.02 7.33
CA ASP A 154 4.54 -12.99 6.52
C ASP A 154 4.19 -14.41 7.00
N PRO A 155 3.41 -15.20 6.24
CA PRO A 155 3.02 -16.54 6.63
C PRO A 155 4.17 -17.56 6.57
N ASP A 156 5.24 -17.29 5.82
CA ASP A 156 6.38 -18.20 5.71
C ASP A 156 7.30 -18.10 6.92
N GLU A 157 7.46 -16.91 7.50
CA GLU A 157 8.34 -16.65 8.66
C GLU A 157 7.54 -16.50 9.96
N ASP A 158 6.21 -16.46 9.90
CA ASP A 158 5.30 -16.18 11.02
C ASP A 158 5.63 -14.83 11.70
N GLU A 159 5.89 -13.81 10.88
CA GLU A 159 6.24 -12.45 11.35
C GLU A 159 5.11 -11.47 11.08
N TYR A 160 4.88 -10.58 12.05
CA TYR A 160 3.85 -9.54 12.01
C TYR A 160 4.46 -8.14 12.13
N TRP A 161 3.94 -7.20 11.36
CA TRP A 161 4.24 -5.78 11.45
C TRP A 161 2.94 -4.99 11.58
N GLY A 162 2.86 -4.11 12.56
CA GLY A 162 1.75 -3.19 12.72
C GLY A 162 2.25 -1.77 12.89
N CYS A 163 1.57 -0.84 12.26
CA CYS A 163 1.88 0.58 12.36
C CYS A 163 0.61 1.42 12.26
N LYS A 164 0.48 2.42 13.13
CA LYS A 164 -0.61 3.38 13.09
C LYS A 164 -0.06 4.80 13.01
N VAL A 165 -0.66 5.62 12.15
CA VAL A 165 -0.42 7.06 12.12
C VAL A 165 -1.75 7.78 12.33
N GLU A 166 -1.85 8.55 13.40
CA GLU A 166 -3.05 9.31 13.74
C GLU A 166 -2.67 10.74 14.12
N LYS A 167 -3.27 11.75 13.48
CA LYS A 167 -2.94 13.17 13.69
C LYS A 167 -1.47 13.51 13.47
N GLY A 168 -0.81 12.76 12.58
CA GLY A 168 0.61 12.84 12.32
C GLY A 168 1.51 12.24 13.41
N GLU A 169 0.94 11.68 14.47
CA GLU A 169 1.66 10.91 15.50
C GLU A 169 1.78 9.46 15.07
N VAL A 170 2.98 8.89 15.24
CA VAL A 170 3.31 7.53 14.81
C VAL A 170 3.30 6.59 16.00
N ASP A 171 2.64 5.45 15.85
CA ASP A 171 2.75 4.26 16.71
C ASP A 171 3.25 3.11 15.82
N ASP A 172 4.55 2.85 15.87
CA ASP A 172 5.26 1.83 15.10
C ASP A 172 5.32 0.46 15.83
N GLU A 173 4.77 0.39 17.03
CA GLU A 173 4.56 -0.84 17.80
C GLU A 173 3.06 -1.21 17.87
N TYR A 174 2.22 -0.64 16.97
CA TYR A 174 0.79 -0.95 16.92
C TYR A 174 0.57 -2.44 16.69
N TYR A 175 -0.36 -3.05 17.45
CA TYR A 175 -0.64 -4.46 17.41
C TYR A 175 -2.16 -4.70 17.38
N ASP A 176 -2.63 -5.44 16.39
CA ASP A 176 -4.03 -5.81 16.21
C ASP A 176 -4.19 -7.33 16.34
N GLU A 177 -4.50 -7.77 17.57
CA GLU A 177 -4.69 -9.20 17.89
C GLU A 177 -5.82 -9.81 17.06
N GLU A 178 -6.94 -9.10 16.89
CA GLU A 178 -8.12 -9.61 16.18
C GLU A 178 -7.81 -9.83 14.69
N TRP A 179 -7.10 -8.89 14.08
CA TRP A 179 -6.68 -9.02 12.68
C TRP A 179 -5.74 -10.21 12.50
N LEU A 180 -4.76 -10.37 13.39
CA LEU A 180 -3.77 -11.46 13.32
C LEU A 180 -4.41 -12.83 13.53
N GLU A 181 -5.34 -12.97 14.49
CA GLU A 181 -6.10 -14.21 14.72
C GLU A 181 -6.87 -14.63 13.46
N ASN A 182 -7.55 -13.68 12.80
CA ASN A 182 -8.29 -13.94 11.57
C ASN A 182 -7.38 -14.40 10.41
N MET A 183 -6.16 -13.87 10.30
CA MET A 183 -5.19 -14.27 9.27
C MET A 183 -4.61 -15.66 9.53
N SER A 184 -4.35 -16.01 10.79
CA SER A 184 -3.81 -17.33 11.17
C SER A 184 -4.85 -18.46 11.05
N GLU A 185 -6.12 -18.20 11.37
CA GLU A 185 -7.20 -19.19 11.27
C GLU A 185 -7.59 -19.49 9.80
N GLY A 186 -7.45 -18.53 8.89
CA GLY A 186 -7.77 -18.73 7.46
C GLY A 186 -6.83 -19.68 6.71
N ASN A 187 -5.67 -20.01 7.28
CA ASN A 187 -4.70 -20.93 6.67
C ASN A 187 -4.89 -22.41 7.04
N GLU A 188 -5.81 -22.76 7.95
CA GLU A 188 -6.01 -24.16 8.37
C GLU A 188 -7.03 -24.94 7.53
N ASP A 189 -7.87 -24.29 6.72
CA ASP A 189 -9.04 -24.96 6.10
C ASP A 189 -8.87 -25.43 4.63
N ASP A 190 -7.71 -25.26 3.98
CA ASP A 190 -7.56 -25.54 2.54
C ASP A 190 -6.73 -26.79 2.17
N TRP A 191 -6.42 -27.69 3.14
CA TRP A 191 -5.69 -28.95 2.87
C TRP A 191 -6.48 -30.20 3.28
N ASP A 192 -7.75 -30.28 2.95
CA ASP A 192 -8.42 -31.58 2.92
C ASP A 192 -8.13 -32.24 1.56
N ASP A 193 -7.12 -33.08 1.55
CA ASP A 193 -6.81 -34.07 0.52
C ASP A 193 -8.06 -34.88 0.16
N GLU A 194 -8.76 -34.53 -0.92
CA GLU A 194 -9.64 -35.47 -1.62
C GLU A 194 -8.80 -36.31 -2.59
N ASP A 195 -7.99 -37.21 -2.04
CA ASP A 195 -7.44 -38.36 -2.75
C ASP A 195 -7.84 -39.63 -2.01
N GLU A 196 -9.08 -40.10 -2.22
CA GLU A 196 -9.46 -41.50 -2.07
C GLU A 196 -10.50 -41.83 -3.16
N ASP A 197 -10.03 -42.53 -4.20
CA ASP A 197 -10.53 -43.73 -4.92
C ASP A 197 -10.14 -43.73 -6.40
#